data_d82d7bd1120a22d090ddd26f59454ee8
#
_entry.id   d82d7bd1120a22d090ddd26f59454ee8
#
_cell.length_a   1.000
_cell.length_b   1.000
_cell.length_c   1.000
_cell.angle_alpha   90.00
_cell.angle_beta   90.00
_cell.angle_gamma   90.00
#
_symmetry.space_group_name_H-M   'P 1'
#
loop_
_entity.id
_entity.type
_entity.pdbx_description
1 polymer ?
#
loop_
_entity_poly.entity_id
_entity_poly.type
_entity_poly.pdbx_seq_one_letter_code
_entity_poly.pdbx_strand_id
1 'polypeptide(L)'
;MSVNRKLFPKNSQIVNFKINTPEQFILKSGIPVFFYNHNYLKLVKFTILNNFNPFENDPCVNYFVKKMLLEGCEKYNHTEIADIIDFYGADINITVTPDANIISFTVLKEYFNYIFELLCDILNFPSFEVDRLEYVKTKKIQELKIGNTKSKNIAFKTFKKELFEDCNYGYSLNEEDIKKVTTCDLKSHYSQFWLNNTQIFITGNIDENLLKNIDKNIPDNLNFSNDNFLNNKIESINSSKIININKQDSEQVSMCLGHVLPNNEDFKKLWCTVAFLGGYFGSRLMKNIRERNGYTYGISAQIVNYRYVKYLLIKTSAKKEFKEAIIEEIKKEITLLQNEKISEEELNGFKQYFLGNMLATFSNVFSDMEHSVTVKMLNFEEDYYQKLFETIKNISGEEINHIAKKYLNPDMFVQVFVE
;
A
#
# COMPACT_ATOMS: atom_id res chain seq x y z
N MET A 1 -43.93 3.02 12.22
CA MET A 1 -43.23 2.70 13.49
C MET A 1 -42.37 3.90 13.87
N SER A 2 -42.59 4.50 15.07
CA SER A 2 -41.74 5.60 15.55
C SER A 2 -40.41 5.02 16.04
N VAL A 3 -39.30 5.44 15.44
CA VAL A 3 -37.96 5.05 15.87
C VAL A 3 -37.65 5.71 17.20
N ASN A 4 -37.41 4.91 18.23
CA ASN A 4 -37.01 5.45 19.54
C ASN A 4 -35.53 5.86 19.47
N ARG A 5 -35.26 7.15 19.26
CA ARG A 5 -33.89 7.72 19.12
C ARG A 5 -33.04 7.72 20.40
N LYS A 6 -33.64 7.30 21.55
CA LYS A 6 -32.89 7.13 22.81
C LYS A 6 -32.29 5.75 22.99
N LEU A 7 -32.67 4.79 22.14
CA LEU A 7 -32.10 3.44 22.14
C LEU A 7 -31.12 3.31 20.97
N PHE A 8 -29.91 2.87 21.26
CA PHE A 8 -28.98 2.48 20.21
C PHE A 8 -29.57 1.31 19.42
N PRO A 9 -29.39 1.27 18.10
CA PRO A 9 -29.81 0.10 17.31
C PRO A 9 -29.12 -1.15 17.85
N LYS A 10 -29.84 -2.27 17.90
CA LYS A 10 -29.25 -3.55 18.28
C LYS A 10 -28.18 -3.93 17.24
N ASN A 11 -27.00 -4.27 17.72
CA ASN A 11 -25.96 -4.79 16.86
C ASN A 11 -26.42 -6.13 16.26
N SER A 12 -26.47 -6.20 14.92
CA SER A 12 -26.70 -7.44 14.22
C SER A 12 -25.35 -8.16 14.05
N GLN A 13 -25.34 -9.47 14.29
CA GLN A 13 -24.14 -10.28 13.98
C GLN A 13 -23.96 -10.35 12.47
N ILE A 14 -22.75 -10.05 12.01
CA ILE A 14 -22.34 -10.25 10.61
C ILE A 14 -22.11 -11.74 10.42
N VAL A 15 -23.01 -12.41 9.70
CA VAL A 15 -23.04 -13.87 9.64
C VAL A 15 -22.32 -14.40 8.39
N ASN A 16 -22.49 -13.75 7.26
CA ASN A 16 -21.95 -14.22 5.98
C ASN A 16 -21.15 -13.13 5.27
N PHE A 17 -19.95 -13.50 4.89
CA PHE A 17 -19.07 -12.70 4.04
C PHE A 17 -18.53 -13.62 2.96
N LYS A 18 -18.69 -13.23 1.71
CA LYS A 18 -18.14 -13.95 0.57
C LYS A 18 -17.47 -12.95 -0.34
N ILE A 19 -16.22 -13.22 -0.66
CA ILE A 19 -15.46 -12.45 -1.65
C ILE A 19 -15.68 -13.10 -3.01
N ASN A 20 -15.94 -12.29 -4.03
CA ASN A 20 -16.02 -12.77 -5.38
C ASN A 20 -14.63 -13.20 -5.85
N THR A 21 -14.56 -14.34 -6.52
CA THR A 21 -13.34 -14.79 -7.20
C THR A 21 -13.36 -14.32 -8.65
N PRO A 22 -12.23 -13.86 -9.20
CA PRO A 22 -12.17 -13.49 -10.60
C PRO A 22 -12.34 -14.70 -11.52
N GLU A 23 -12.94 -14.47 -12.68
CA GLU A 23 -12.76 -15.36 -13.82
C GLU A 23 -11.35 -15.17 -14.37
N GLN A 24 -10.79 -16.20 -14.99
CA GLN A 24 -9.44 -16.18 -15.55
C GLN A 24 -9.44 -16.51 -17.03
N PHE A 25 -8.67 -15.76 -17.79
CA PHE A 25 -8.38 -15.98 -19.19
C PHE A 25 -6.86 -15.85 -19.41
N ILE A 26 -6.29 -16.61 -20.34
CA ILE A 26 -4.86 -16.52 -20.68
C ILE A 26 -4.75 -16.00 -22.11
N LEU A 27 -4.04 -14.89 -22.30
CA LEU A 27 -3.76 -14.32 -23.62
C LEU A 27 -2.87 -15.28 -24.44
N LYS A 28 -2.83 -15.12 -25.76
CA LYS A 28 -1.91 -15.87 -26.63
C LYS A 28 -0.45 -15.67 -26.27
N SER A 29 -0.10 -14.51 -25.69
CA SER A 29 1.23 -14.22 -25.16
C SER A 29 1.56 -14.96 -23.85
N GLY A 30 0.61 -15.73 -23.28
CA GLY A 30 0.77 -16.41 -21.99
C GLY A 30 0.44 -15.54 -20.77
N ILE A 31 0.10 -14.27 -20.95
CA ILE A 31 -0.22 -13.35 -19.85
C ILE A 31 -1.58 -13.72 -19.24
N PRO A 32 -1.68 -13.93 -17.91
CA PRO A 32 -2.94 -14.19 -17.24
C PRO A 32 -3.76 -12.91 -17.10
N VAL A 33 -5.05 -13.00 -17.42
CA VAL A 33 -6.06 -11.95 -17.25
C VAL A 33 -7.07 -12.41 -16.21
N PHE A 34 -7.21 -11.67 -15.14
CA PHE A 34 -8.20 -11.87 -14.09
C PHE A 34 -9.32 -10.85 -14.26
N PHE A 35 -10.57 -11.28 -14.33
CA PHE A 35 -11.64 -10.32 -14.56
C PHE A 35 -12.90 -10.58 -13.71
N TYR A 36 -13.58 -9.46 -13.40
CA TYR A 36 -14.85 -9.39 -12.70
C TYR A 36 -15.88 -8.75 -13.63
N ASN A 37 -16.76 -9.56 -14.23
CA ASN A 37 -17.75 -9.07 -15.17
C ASN A 37 -19.00 -8.54 -14.45
N HIS A 38 -19.28 -7.27 -14.65
CA HIS A 38 -20.46 -6.55 -14.16
C HIS A 38 -21.15 -5.85 -15.31
N ASN A 39 -21.92 -6.58 -16.11
CA ASN A 39 -22.55 -6.11 -17.34
C ASN A 39 -23.54 -4.94 -17.17
N TYR A 40 -23.97 -4.64 -15.94
CA TYR A 40 -24.79 -3.48 -15.62
C TYR A 40 -24.01 -2.18 -15.46
N LEU A 41 -22.69 -2.25 -15.34
CA LEU A 41 -21.84 -1.07 -15.23
C LEU A 41 -21.61 -0.44 -16.63
N LYS A 42 -21.46 0.89 -16.65
CA LYS A 42 -21.03 1.63 -17.84
C LYS A 42 -19.51 1.85 -17.87
N LEU A 43 -18.80 1.54 -16.78
CA LEU A 43 -17.37 1.73 -16.61
C LEU A 43 -16.63 0.42 -16.79
N VAL A 44 -15.38 0.54 -17.26
CA VAL A 44 -14.38 -0.53 -17.25
C VAL A 44 -13.12 0.03 -16.61
N LYS A 45 -12.57 -0.70 -15.64
CA LYS A 45 -11.24 -0.46 -15.06
C LYS A 45 -10.32 -1.57 -15.54
N PHE A 46 -9.19 -1.17 -16.10
CA PHE A 46 -8.13 -2.05 -16.58
C PHE A 46 -6.86 -1.79 -15.75
N THR A 47 -6.17 -2.83 -15.36
CA THR A 47 -4.95 -2.72 -14.54
C THR A 47 -3.90 -3.71 -15.01
N ILE A 48 -2.68 -3.22 -15.20
CA ILE A 48 -1.47 -4.03 -15.40
C ILE A 48 -0.70 -4.04 -14.09
N LEU A 49 -0.30 -5.21 -13.64
CA LEU A 49 0.60 -5.43 -12.51
C LEU A 49 1.88 -6.08 -13.02
N ASN A 50 3.02 -5.42 -12.83
CA ASN A 50 4.34 -5.97 -13.09
C ASN A 50 5.05 -6.21 -11.77
N ASN A 51 5.18 -7.46 -11.37
CA ASN A 51 5.94 -7.84 -10.19
C ASN A 51 7.43 -7.97 -10.54
N PHE A 52 8.30 -7.52 -9.64
CA PHE A 52 9.76 -7.63 -9.83
C PHE A 52 10.47 -7.95 -8.50
N ASN A 53 11.75 -8.31 -8.61
CA ASN A 53 12.61 -8.49 -7.44
C ASN A 53 13.03 -7.11 -6.90
N PRO A 54 12.60 -6.71 -5.69
CA PRO A 54 12.93 -5.39 -5.13
C PRO A 54 14.44 -5.19 -4.90
N PHE A 55 15.24 -6.25 -4.82
CA PHE A 55 16.68 -6.16 -4.57
C PHE A 55 17.49 -5.86 -5.84
N GLU A 56 16.90 -6.04 -7.01
CA GLU A 56 17.52 -5.77 -8.32
C GLU A 56 17.08 -4.43 -8.91
N ASN A 57 15.97 -3.88 -8.41
CA ASN A 57 15.38 -2.65 -8.89
C ASN A 57 16.08 -1.41 -8.32
N ASP A 58 16.33 -0.40 -9.16
CA ASP A 58 16.70 0.94 -8.70
C ASP A 58 15.44 1.78 -8.42
N PRO A 59 15.13 2.08 -7.14
CA PRO A 59 13.89 2.77 -6.81
C PRO A 59 13.84 4.22 -7.31
N CYS A 60 15.00 4.88 -7.52
CA CYS A 60 15.05 6.22 -8.06
C CYS A 60 14.73 6.21 -9.55
N VAL A 61 15.41 5.37 -10.30
CA VAL A 61 15.16 5.22 -11.75
C VAL A 61 13.71 4.77 -11.99
N ASN A 62 13.21 3.80 -11.22
CA ASN A 62 11.84 3.31 -11.30
C ASN A 62 10.79 4.42 -11.07
N TYR A 63 11.05 5.30 -10.10
CA TYR A 63 10.20 6.47 -9.88
C TYR A 63 10.15 7.39 -11.11
N PHE A 64 11.28 7.62 -11.77
CA PHE A 64 11.33 8.48 -12.96
C PHE A 64 10.75 7.81 -14.20
N VAL A 65 10.90 6.51 -14.39
CA VAL A 65 10.15 5.77 -15.45
C VAL A 65 8.66 5.99 -15.28
N LYS A 66 8.11 5.77 -14.06
CA LYS A 66 6.70 6.05 -13.76
C LYS A 66 6.27 7.45 -14.20
N LYS A 67 7.08 8.46 -13.89
CA LYS A 67 6.73 9.86 -14.19
C LYS A 67 6.80 10.16 -15.67
N MET A 68 7.75 9.54 -16.36
CA MET A 68 8.03 9.83 -17.77
C MET A 68 7.10 9.10 -18.75
N LEU A 69 6.42 8.03 -18.34
CA LEU A 69 5.51 7.29 -19.23
C LEU A 69 4.38 8.16 -19.79
N LEU A 70 3.84 9.12 -19.02
CA LEU A 70 2.81 10.04 -19.49
C LEU A 70 3.38 11.36 -20.02
N GLU A 71 4.69 11.52 -20.07
CA GLU A 71 5.36 12.73 -20.60
C GLU A 71 5.59 12.66 -22.12
N GLY A 72 5.32 11.52 -22.76
CA GLY A 72 5.36 11.37 -24.21
C GLY A 72 5.63 9.95 -24.67
N CYS A 73 5.17 9.64 -25.87
CA CYS A 73 5.54 8.45 -26.63
C CYS A 73 5.88 8.85 -28.06
N GLU A 74 6.30 7.91 -28.90
CA GLU A 74 6.67 8.21 -30.29
C GLU A 74 5.56 8.93 -31.08
N LYS A 75 4.29 8.58 -30.80
CA LYS A 75 3.13 9.11 -31.51
C LYS A 75 2.54 10.38 -30.92
N TYR A 76 2.65 10.59 -29.61
CA TYR A 76 2.00 11.68 -28.89
C TYR A 76 2.96 12.32 -27.90
N ASN A 77 2.97 13.65 -27.84
CA ASN A 77 3.61 14.41 -26.78
C ASN A 77 2.76 14.45 -25.51
N HIS A 78 3.28 14.99 -24.41
CA HIS A 78 2.61 15.04 -23.11
C HIS A 78 1.28 15.81 -23.12
N THR A 79 1.16 16.87 -23.93
CA THR A 79 -0.07 17.66 -24.02
C THR A 79 -1.13 16.87 -24.77
N GLU A 80 -0.79 16.24 -25.89
CA GLU A 80 -1.71 15.40 -26.66
C GLU A 80 -2.19 14.20 -25.84
N ILE A 81 -1.31 13.57 -25.05
CA ILE A 81 -1.72 12.48 -24.13
C ILE A 81 -2.73 13.00 -23.11
N ALA A 82 -2.47 14.16 -22.49
CA ALA A 82 -3.38 14.76 -21.52
C ALA A 82 -4.73 15.12 -22.16
N ASP A 83 -4.71 15.75 -23.33
CA ASP A 83 -5.93 16.13 -24.08
C ASP A 83 -6.79 14.91 -24.44
N ILE A 84 -6.18 13.79 -24.85
CA ILE A 84 -6.90 12.54 -25.15
C ILE A 84 -7.54 11.97 -23.87
N ILE A 85 -6.78 11.92 -22.77
CA ILE A 85 -7.28 11.42 -21.48
C ILE A 85 -8.49 12.25 -21.03
N ASP A 86 -8.36 13.59 -21.08
CA ASP A 86 -9.42 14.52 -20.66
C ASP A 86 -10.64 14.44 -21.59
N PHE A 87 -10.43 14.34 -22.90
CA PHE A 87 -11.51 14.26 -23.88
C PHE A 87 -12.41 13.02 -23.68
N TYR A 88 -11.82 11.87 -23.38
CA TYR A 88 -12.57 10.64 -23.10
C TYR A 88 -12.98 10.49 -21.63
N GLY A 89 -12.63 11.45 -20.77
CA GLY A 89 -12.93 11.39 -19.33
C GLY A 89 -12.31 10.18 -18.64
N ALA A 90 -11.15 9.76 -19.09
CA ALA A 90 -10.43 8.64 -18.50
C ALA A 90 -9.61 9.07 -17.27
N ASP A 91 -9.48 8.16 -16.30
CA ASP A 91 -8.58 8.31 -15.17
C ASP A 91 -7.42 7.30 -15.31
N ILE A 92 -6.23 7.79 -15.64
CA ILE A 92 -5.01 6.94 -15.74
C ILE A 92 -4.14 7.16 -14.52
N ASN A 93 -3.81 6.09 -13.83
CA ASN A 93 -2.94 6.12 -12.66
C ASN A 93 -1.79 5.11 -12.80
N ILE A 94 -0.56 5.60 -12.54
CA ILE A 94 0.64 4.76 -12.49
C ILE A 94 1.18 4.80 -11.07
N THR A 95 1.30 3.65 -10.43
CA THR A 95 1.80 3.49 -9.06
C THR A 95 3.03 2.61 -9.06
N VAL A 96 4.03 3.03 -8.30
CA VAL A 96 5.26 2.26 -8.03
C VAL A 96 5.30 1.94 -6.56
N THR A 97 5.46 0.68 -6.26
CA THR A 97 5.72 0.16 -4.92
C THR A 97 7.13 -0.43 -4.87
N PRO A 98 7.67 -0.78 -3.71
CA PRO A 98 8.94 -1.50 -3.66
C PRO A 98 8.92 -2.86 -4.37
N ASP A 99 7.75 -3.48 -4.54
CA ASP A 99 7.59 -4.86 -5.04
C ASP A 99 7.00 -4.95 -6.44
N ALA A 100 6.38 -3.87 -6.95
CA ALA A 100 5.65 -3.91 -8.20
C ALA A 100 5.41 -2.52 -8.82
N ASN A 101 5.23 -2.51 -10.13
CA ASN A 101 4.68 -1.40 -10.90
C ASN A 101 3.22 -1.71 -11.24
N ILE A 102 2.34 -0.72 -11.10
CA ILE A 102 0.92 -0.85 -11.37
C ILE A 102 0.49 0.28 -12.31
N ILE A 103 -0.05 -0.07 -13.45
CA ILE A 103 -0.63 0.88 -14.40
C ILE A 103 -2.13 0.59 -14.48
N SER A 104 -2.96 1.57 -14.28
CA SER A 104 -4.41 1.39 -14.35
C SER A 104 -5.08 2.55 -15.07
N PHE A 105 -6.19 2.26 -15.76
CA PHE A 105 -7.12 3.29 -16.20
C PHE A 105 -8.56 2.88 -15.94
N THR A 106 -9.42 3.90 -15.77
CA THR A 106 -10.87 3.74 -15.67
C THR A 106 -11.52 4.63 -16.70
N VAL A 107 -12.45 4.08 -17.46
CA VAL A 107 -13.13 4.82 -18.54
C VAL A 107 -14.52 4.24 -18.80
N LEU A 108 -15.41 4.98 -19.46
CA LEU A 108 -16.66 4.44 -20.01
C LEU A 108 -16.36 3.33 -21.02
N LYS A 109 -17.15 2.25 -21.01
CA LYS A 109 -16.96 1.10 -21.89
C LYS A 109 -16.85 1.48 -23.37
N GLU A 110 -17.67 2.42 -23.83
CA GLU A 110 -17.68 2.88 -25.22
C GLU A 110 -16.37 3.52 -25.66
N TYR A 111 -15.58 4.05 -24.73
CA TYR A 111 -14.26 4.67 -24.98
C TYR A 111 -13.09 3.78 -24.62
N PHE A 112 -13.33 2.56 -24.16
CA PHE A 112 -12.28 1.64 -23.71
C PHE A 112 -11.19 1.45 -24.78
N ASN A 113 -11.59 1.20 -26.04
CA ASN A 113 -10.63 0.92 -27.10
C ASN A 113 -9.68 2.09 -27.36
N TYR A 114 -10.17 3.33 -27.33
CA TYR A 114 -9.34 4.52 -27.55
C TYR A 114 -8.28 4.69 -26.47
N ILE A 115 -8.65 4.51 -25.20
CA ILE A 115 -7.71 4.63 -24.07
C ILE A 115 -6.78 3.42 -24.01
N PHE A 116 -7.26 2.24 -24.35
CA PHE A 116 -6.42 1.05 -24.43
C PHE A 116 -5.35 1.17 -25.54
N GLU A 117 -5.71 1.67 -26.73
CA GLU A 117 -4.77 1.96 -27.82
C GLU A 117 -3.73 3.00 -27.39
N LEU A 118 -4.16 4.09 -26.75
CA LEU A 118 -3.24 5.10 -26.19
C LEU A 118 -2.26 4.46 -25.20
N LEU A 119 -2.76 3.62 -24.27
CA LEU A 119 -1.89 2.92 -23.34
C LEU A 119 -0.89 2.00 -24.06
N CYS A 120 -1.33 1.28 -25.10
CA CYS A 120 -0.45 0.42 -25.90
C CYS A 120 0.63 1.24 -26.62
N ASP A 121 0.30 2.39 -27.21
CA ASP A 121 1.28 3.30 -27.82
C ASP A 121 2.31 3.79 -26.80
N ILE A 122 1.86 4.19 -25.60
CA ILE A 122 2.74 4.62 -24.51
C ILE A 122 3.68 3.48 -24.06
N LEU A 123 3.17 2.25 -23.94
CA LEU A 123 3.95 1.11 -23.47
C LEU A 123 4.90 0.55 -24.53
N ASN A 124 4.54 0.62 -25.79
CA ASN A 124 5.44 0.15 -26.88
C ASN A 124 6.60 1.10 -27.12
N PHE A 125 6.34 2.41 -27.10
CA PHE A 125 7.29 3.40 -27.62
C PHE A 125 7.38 4.65 -26.72
N PRO A 126 7.71 4.52 -25.42
CA PRO A 126 7.88 5.68 -24.54
C PRO A 126 9.09 6.52 -25.01
N SER A 127 8.91 7.84 -25.12
CA SER A 127 9.94 8.71 -25.69
C SER A 127 11.13 8.96 -24.76
N PHE A 128 10.88 9.11 -23.46
CA PHE A 128 11.88 9.49 -22.44
C PHE A 128 12.77 10.66 -22.88
N GLU A 129 12.13 11.77 -23.28
CA GLU A 129 12.84 12.95 -23.76
C GLU A 129 13.68 13.63 -22.66
N VAL A 130 14.88 14.12 -23.03
CA VAL A 130 15.83 14.71 -22.08
C VAL A 130 15.24 15.95 -21.39
N ASP A 131 14.64 16.86 -22.16
CA ASP A 131 14.11 18.12 -21.63
C ASP A 131 12.94 17.87 -20.66
N ARG A 132 12.10 16.87 -20.96
CA ARG A 132 11.01 16.46 -20.06
C ARG A 132 11.54 15.83 -18.78
N LEU A 133 12.57 14.99 -18.88
CA LEU A 133 13.22 14.40 -17.70
C LEU A 133 13.79 15.50 -16.79
N GLU A 134 14.49 16.48 -17.32
CA GLU A 134 15.06 17.58 -16.54
C GLU A 134 13.99 18.45 -15.88
N TYR A 135 12.87 18.68 -16.56
CA TYR A 135 11.70 19.33 -15.97
C TYR A 135 11.14 18.54 -14.79
N VAL A 136 10.91 17.24 -14.96
CA VAL A 136 10.36 16.35 -13.93
C VAL A 136 11.31 16.23 -12.73
N LYS A 137 12.63 16.14 -12.96
CA LYS A 137 13.66 16.17 -11.90
C LYS A 137 13.60 17.46 -11.09
N THR A 138 13.58 18.60 -11.76
CA THR A 138 13.52 19.91 -11.10
C THR A 138 12.28 20.03 -10.21
N LYS A 139 11.11 19.65 -10.74
CA LYS A 139 9.86 19.63 -9.98
C LYS A 139 9.99 18.71 -8.76
N LYS A 140 10.55 17.52 -8.93
CA LYS A 140 10.70 16.54 -7.84
C LYS A 140 11.65 17.01 -6.75
N ILE A 141 12.76 17.65 -7.11
CA ILE A 141 13.70 18.24 -6.13
C ILE A 141 12.99 19.31 -5.29
N GLN A 142 12.19 20.17 -5.93
CA GLN A 142 11.39 21.17 -5.21
C GLN A 142 10.38 20.53 -4.24
N GLU A 143 9.65 19.51 -4.69
CA GLU A 143 8.74 18.74 -3.83
C GLU A 143 9.48 18.11 -2.63
N LEU A 144 10.68 17.57 -2.84
CA LEU A 144 11.51 17.01 -1.77
C LEU A 144 11.95 18.07 -0.76
N LYS A 145 12.37 19.25 -1.22
CA LYS A 145 12.74 20.36 -0.34
C LYS A 145 11.58 20.75 0.56
N ILE A 146 10.37 20.91 0.00
CA ILE A 146 9.15 21.18 0.77
C ILE A 146 8.81 19.99 1.69
N GLY A 147 8.92 18.76 1.19
CA GLY A 147 8.65 17.54 1.99
C GLY A 147 9.56 17.42 3.21
N ASN A 148 10.84 17.77 3.06
CA ASN A 148 11.85 17.72 4.11
C ASN A 148 11.71 18.84 5.16
N THR A 149 10.83 19.83 4.96
CA THR A 149 10.45 20.77 6.03
C THR A 149 9.47 20.17 7.04
N LYS A 150 8.83 19.02 6.75
CA LYS A 150 7.83 18.40 7.63
C LYS A 150 8.46 17.33 8.51
N SER A 151 8.48 17.56 9.83
CA SER A 151 9.08 16.65 10.83
C SER A 151 8.60 15.20 10.69
N LYS A 152 7.31 14.99 10.41
CA LYS A 152 6.73 13.66 10.19
C LYS A 152 7.34 12.89 9.00
N ASN A 153 7.70 13.61 7.93
CA ASN A 153 8.33 12.99 6.76
C ASN A 153 9.78 12.61 7.05
N ILE A 154 10.50 13.47 7.76
CA ILE A 154 11.88 13.20 8.20
C ILE A 154 11.87 11.97 9.12
N ALA A 155 10.99 11.96 10.12
CA ALA A 155 10.87 10.83 11.07
C ALA A 155 10.61 9.50 10.34
N PHE A 156 9.67 9.47 9.41
CA PHE A 156 9.34 8.25 8.68
C PHE A 156 10.43 7.78 7.72
N LYS A 157 11.10 8.71 7.01
CA LYS A 157 12.24 8.38 6.13
C LYS A 157 13.40 7.81 6.94
N THR A 158 13.75 8.45 8.05
CA THR A 158 14.82 7.99 8.94
C THR A 158 14.45 6.64 9.54
N PHE A 159 13.21 6.48 10.01
CA PHE A 159 12.73 5.21 10.56
C PHE A 159 12.90 4.05 9.56
N LYS A 160 12.47 4.23 8.31
CA LYS A 160 12.66 3.20 7.28
C LYS A 160 14.12 2.90 7.00
N LYS A 161 14.96 3.94 6.90
CA LYS A 161 16.39 3.79 6.68
C LYS A 161 17.04 2.99 7.80
N GLU A 162 16.74 3.31 9.07
CA GLU A 162 17.30 2.61 10.23
C GLU A 162 16.75 1.18 10.39
N LEU A 163 15.53 0.93 9.90
CA LEU A 163 14.90 -0.38 9.98
C LEU A 163 15.42 -1.35 8.91
N PHE A 164 15.79 -0.84 7.72
CA PHE A 164 16.15 -1.66 6.57
C PHE A 164 17.57 -1.40 6.04
N GLU A 165 18.31 -0.46 6.64
CA GLU A 165 19.66 -0.05 6.20
C GLU A 165 19.74 0.17 4.68
N ASP A 166 20.64 -0.51 3.99
CA ASP A 166 20.89 -0.34 2.55
C ASP A 166 19.93 -1.14 1.66
N CYS A 167 18.87 -1.72 2.22
CA CYS A 167 17.86 -2.41 1.45
C CYS A 167 16.89 -1.42 0.76
N ASN A 168 16.43 -1.75 -0.43
CA ASN A 168 15.49 -0.92 -1.19
C ASN A 168 14.18 -0.58 -0.44
N TYR A 169 13.79 -1.38 0.53
CA TYR A 169 12.64 -1.04 1.40
C TYR A 169 12.91 0.16 2.31
N GLY A 170 14.18 0.41 2.68
CA GLY A 170 14.63 1.58 3.43
C GLY A 170 14.83 2.83 2.58
N TYR A 171 14.95 2.66 1.26
CA TYR A 171 15.27 3.74 0.35
C TYR A 171 14.27 4.89 0.39
N SER A 172 14.79 6.07 0.26
CA SER A 172 14.02 7.31 0.10
C SER A 172 14.72 8.24 -0.86
N LEU A 173 13.98 8.72 -1.86
CA LEU A 173 14.48 9.65 -2.88
C LEU A 173 15.25 10.82 -2.24
N ASN A 174 16.41 11.15 -2.82
CA ASN A 174 17.24 12.28 -2.44
C ASN A 174 17.69 13.06 -3.69
N GLU A 175 18.18 14.28 -3.49
CA GLU A 175 18.55 15.20 -4.58
C GLU A 175 19.73 14.69 -5.40
N GLU A 176 20.69 14.00 -4.76
CA GLU A 176 21.91 13.51 -5.43
C GLU A 176 21.58 12.38 -6.41
N ASP A 177 20.77 11.42 -6.00
CA ASP A 177 20.34 10.32 -6.87
C ASP A 177 19.49 10.83 -8.02
N ILE A 178 18.57 11.76 -7.76
CA ILE A 178 17.73 12.37 -8.80
C ILE A 178 18.58 13.00 -9.89
N LYS A 179 19.63 13.75 -9.53
CA LYS A 179 20.51 14.40 -10.51
C LYS A 179 21.26 13.42 -11.41
N LYS A 180 21.57 12.22 -10.92
CA LYS A 180 22.30 11.20 -11.65
C LYS A 180 21.46 10.47 -12.71
N VAL A 181 20.14 10.39 -12.55
CA VAL A 181 19.26 9.66 -13.47
C VAL A 181 19.38 10.20 -14.89
N THR A 182 19.60 9.34 -15.87
CA THR A 182 19.67 9.67 -17.30
C THR A 182 18.54 9.00 -18.08
N THR A 183 18.29 9.45 -19.31
CA THR A 183 17.33 8.79 -20.20
C THR A 183 17.78 7.39 -20.61
N CYS A 184 19.08 7.12 -20.61
CA CYS A 184 19.63 5.79 -20.85
C CYS A 184 19.24 4.82 -19.72
N ASP A 185 19.37 5.29 -18.46
CA ASP A 185 18.95 4.51 -17.28
C ASP A 185 17.45 4.21 -17.34
N LEU A 186 16.62 5.19 -17.73
CA LEU A 186 15.18 4.98 -17.87
C LEU A 186 14.85 3.90 -18.91
N LYS A 187 15.46 3.96 -20.09
CA LYS A 187 15.22 2.99 -21.16
C LYS A 187 15.63 1.57 -20.75
N SER A 188 16.82 1.44 -20.16
CA SER A 188 17.32 0.17 -19.67
C SER A 188 16.42 -0.41 -18.57
N HIS A 189 16.07 0.42 -17.58
CA HIS A 189 15.21 0.01 -16.47
C HIS A 189 13.80 -0.35 -16.94
N TYR A 190 13.23 0.42 -17.89
CA TYR A 190 11.91 0.16 -18.44
C TYR A 190 11.85 -1.22 -19.10
N SER A 191 12.80 -1.54 -19.99
CA SER A 191 12.85 -2.84 -20.65
C SER A 191 13.02 -4.02 -19.68
N GLN A 192 13.71 -3.80 -18.56
CA GLN A 192 14.02 -4.84 -17.59
C GLN A 192 12.88 -5.09 -16.58
N PHE A 193 12.19 -4.03 -16.10
CA PHE A 193 11.29 -4.13 -14.94
C PHE A 193 9.83 -3.81 -15.23
N TRP A 194 9.50 -3.17 -16.37
CA TRP A 194 8.14 -2.73 -16.65
C TRP A 194 7.37 -3.62 -17.63
N LEU A 195 8.10 -4.47 -18.34
CA LEU A 195 7.52 -5.33 -19.36
C LEU A 195 7.44 -6.80 -18.94
N ASN A 196 8.14 -7.16 -17.86
CA ASN A 196 8.28 -8.53 -17.41
C ASN A 196 7.29 -8.86 -16.28
N ASN A 197 6.96 -10.14 -16.15
CA ASN A 197 6.10 -10.70 -15.12
C ASN A 197 4.76 -9.97 -14.99
N THR A 198 4.14 -9.74 -16.15
CA THR A 198 2.90 -8.98 -16.31
C THR A 198 1.68 -9.83 -15.97
N GLN A 199 0.77 -9.26 -15.19
CA GLN A 199 -0.58 -9.80 -14.94
C GLN A 199 -1.60 -8.69 -15.22
N ILE A 200 -2.74 -9.05 -15.79
CA ILE A 200 -3.78 -8.09 -16.14
C ILE A 200 -5.02 -8.34 -15.29
N PHE A 201 -5.64 -7.26 -14.85
CA PHE A 201 -6.88 -7.29 -14.07
C PHE A 201 -7.90 -6.35 -14.72
N ILE A 202 -9.15 -6.82 -14.87
CA ILE A 202 -10.21 -6.05 -15.48
C ILE A 202 -11.47 -6.15 -14.63
N THR A 203 -12.16 -5.05 -14.41
CA THR A 203 -13.49 -5.08 -13.80
C THR A 203 -14.43 -4.09 -14.51
N GLY A 204 -15.67 -4.47 -14.64
CA GLY A 204 -16.69 -3.66 -15.29
C GLY A 204 -17.51 -4.44 -16.28
N ASN A 205 -18.03 -3.75 -17.30
CA ASN A 205 -18.80 -4.37 -18.36
C ASN A 205 -17.86 -5.01 -19.42
N ILE A 206 -17.62 -6.29 -19.26
CA ILE A 206 -16.67 -7.05 -20.06
C ILE A 206 -17.44 -8.01 -20.98
N ASP A 207 -17.17 -7.92 -22.28
CA ASP A 207 -17.68 -8.87 -23.27
C ASP A 207 -16.52 -9.55 -24.02
N GLU A 208 -16.86 -10.56 -24.81
CA GLU A 208 -15.87 -11.29 -25.61
C GLU A 208 -15.10 -10.40 -26.58
N ASN A 209 -15.72 -9.34 -27.13
CA ASN A 209 -15.06 -8.44 -28.05
C ASN A 209 -13.96 -7.64 -27.38
N LEU A 210 -14.20 -7.18 -26.13
CA LEU A 210 -13.21 -6.49 -25.32
C LEU A 210 -12.02 -7.41 -25.03
N LEU A 211 -12.26 -8.66 -24.62
CA LEU A 211 -11.19 -9.62 -24.36
C LEU A 211 -10.39 -9.96 -25.62
N LYS A 212 -11.07 -10.15 -26.77
CA LYS A 212 -10.43 -10.37 -28.07
C LYS A 212 -9.59 -9.16 -28.52
N ASN A 213 -10.08 -7.94 -28.26
CA ASN A 213 -9.34 -6.72 -28.57
C ASN A 213 -8.06 -6.62 -27.74
N ILE A 214 -8.13 -6.93 -26.44
CA ILE A 214 -6.94 -6.97 -25.57
C ILE A 214 -5.96 -8.02 -26.10
N ASP A 215 -6.41 -9.25 -26.35
CA ASP A 215 -5.55 -10.36 -26.83
C ASP A 215 -4.86 -10.05 -28.17
N LYS A 216 -5.49 -9.22 -29.00
CA LYS A 216 -4.96 -8.84 -30.32
C LYS A 216 -3.97 -7.69 -30.26
N ASN A 217 -4.19 -6.70 -29.38
CA ASN A 217 -3.51 -5.41 -29.45
C ASN A 217 -2.61 -5.14 -28.24
N ILE A 218 -2.58 -6.04 -27.24
CA ILE A 218 -1.65 -5.92 -26.12
C ILE A 218 -0.20 -5.87 -26.63
N PRO A 219 0.68 -5.04 -26.10
CA PRO A 219 2.08 -4.99 -26.54
C PRO A 219 2.77 -6.35 -26.50
N ASP A 220 3.40 -6.72 -27.63
CA ASP A 220 4.10 -8.01 -27.78
C ASP A 220 5.35 -8.12 -26.87
N ASN A 221 5.87 -7.01 -26.42
CA ASN A 221 7.02 -6.92 -25.49
C ASN A 221 6.65 -7.20 -24.03
N LEU A 222 5.37 -7.21 -23.70
CA LEU A 222 4.91 -7.65 -22.38
C LEU A 222 4.96 -9.17 -22.27
N ASN A 223 5.50 -9.67 -21.18
CA ASN A 223 5.57 -11.11 -20.95
C ASN A 223 5.17 -11.48 -19.51
N PHE A 224 4.88 -12.75 -19.32
CA PHE A 224 4.63 -13.33 -18.01
C PHE A 224 5.63 -14.47 -17.81
N SER A 225 6.46 -14.35 -16.78
CA SER A 225 7.29 -15.44 -16.26
C SER A 225 6.76 -15.84 -14.89
N ASN A 226 6.64 -17.11 -14.67
CA ASN A 226 6.24 -17.63 -13.35
C ASN A 226 7.45 -17.70 -12.41
N ASP A 227 8.31 -16.69 -12.50
CA ASP A 227 9.51 -16.63 -11.66
C ASP A 227 9.09 -16.46 -10.21
N ASN A 228 9.22 -17.53 -9.46
CA ASN A 228 9.29 -17.44 -8.02
C ASN A 228 10.57 -16.69 -7.70
N PHE A 229 10.47 -15.35 -7.56
CA PHE A 229 11.58 -14.54 -7.06
C PHE A 229 12.13 -15.21 -5.81
N LEU A 230 13.39 -15.69 -5.90
CA LEU A 230 14.04 -16.45 -4.85
C LEU A 230 13.88 -15.72 -3.51
N ASN A 231 13.62 -16.49 -2.46
CA ASN A 231 13.45 -16.02 -1.09
C ASN A 231 14.74 -15.34 -0.59
N ASN A 232 14.94 -14.09 -0.95
CA ASN A 232 15.92 -13.24 -0.31
C ASN A 232 15.36 -12.92 1.08
N LYS A 233 15.81 -13.67 2.07
CA LYS A 233 15.51 -13.33 3.46
C LYS A 233 16.19 -12.03 3.78
N ILE A 234 15.41 -11.01 4.11
CA ILE A 234 15.96 -9.83 4.76
C ILE A 234 16.37 -10.28 6.15
N GLU A 235 17.68 -10.23 6.43
CA GLU A 235 18.15 -10.37 7.79
C GLU A 235 17.55 -9.23 8.60
N SER A 236 16.66 -9.55 9.52
CA SER A 236 16.04 -8.55 10.37
C SER A 236 17.13 -7.95 11.27
N ILE A 237 17.30 -6.64 11.18
CA ILE A 237 18.14 -5.92 12.15
C ILE A 237 17.36 -5.90 13.45
N ASN A 238 17.69 -6.83 14.32
CA ASN A 238 17.08 -6.99 15.65
C ASN A 238 17.76 -6.10 16.70
N SER A 239 18.25 -4.92 16.34
CA SER A 239 18.84 -4.00 17.29
C SER A 239 17.92 -2.82 17.56
N SER A 240 17.57 -2.60 18.83
CA SER A 240 16.91 -1.36 19.21
C SER A 240 17.84 -0.18 18.95
N LYS A 241 17.31 0.87 18.34
CA LYS A 241 18.04 2.13 18.08
C LYS A 241 17.16 3.29 18.50
N ILE A 242 17.75 4.31 19.11
CA ILE A 242 17.07 5.58 19.43
C ILE A 242 17.77 6.69 18.67
N ILE A 243 17.04 7.35 17.77
CA ILE A 243 17.53 8.43 16.94
C ILE A 243 16.76 9.70 17.26
N ASN A 244 17.49 10.74 17.69
CA ASN A 244 16.95 12.07 17.93
C ASN A 244 17.49 13.02 16.85
N ILE A 245 16.60 13.72 16.16
CA ILE A 245 16.92 14.72 15.15
C ILE A 245 16.39 16.06 15.62
N ASN A 246 17.30 16.98 15.91
CA ASN A 246 16.93 18.33 16.30
C ASN A 246 16.57 19.13 15.03
N LYS A 247 15.38 19.69 15.01
CA LYS A 247 14.92 20.59 13.99
C LYS A 247 14.62 21.95 14.59
N GLN A 248 15.34 22.98 14.14
CA GLN A 248 15.11 24.35 14.59
C GLN A 248 13.65 24.75 14.42
N ASP A 249 13.10 25.48 15.37
CA ASP A 249 11.75 26.05 15.38
C ASP A 249 10.60 25.01 15.34
N SER A 250 10.85 23.76 15.73
CA SER A 250 9.78 22.80 15.86
C SER A 250 9.15 22.89 17.28
N GLU A 251 7.84 23.17 17.34
CA GLU A 251 7.07 23.13 18.59
C GLU A 251 6.60 21.70 18.93
N GLN A 252 6.66 20.80 17.97
CA GLN A 252 6.19 19.43 18.09
C GLN A 252 7.30 18.42 17.85
N VAL A 253 7.21 17.28 18.50
CA VAL A 253 7.97 16.08 18.18
C VAL A 253 7.16 15.17 17.27
N SER A 254 7.74 14.73 16.15
CA SER A 254 7.19 13.64 15.32
C SER A 254 7.91 12.35 15.65
N MET A 255 7.15 11.30 15.91
CA MET A 255 7.62 10.04 16.47
C MET A 255 7.26 8.88 15.53
N CYS A 256 8.23 8.01 15.22
CA CYS A 256 8.04 6.72 14.57
C CYS A 256 8.73 5.64 15.39
N LEU A 257 7.99 4.60 15.78
CA LEU A 257 8.48 3.49 16.59
C LEU A 257 8.04 2.17 15.94
N GLY A 258 8.86 1.14 16.05
CA GLY A 258 8.50 -0.20 15.58
C GLY A 258 9.70 -1.07 15.28
N HIS A 259 9.44 -2.24 14.74
CA HIS A 259 10.47 -3.23 14.39
C HIS A 259 9.99 -4.15 13.27
N VAL A 260 10.90 -4.89 12.66
CA VAL A 260 10.58 -5.92 11.67
C VAL A 260 9.83 -7.07 12.35
N LEU A 261 8.78 -7.53 11.72
CA LEU A 261 7.95 -8.63 12.19
C LEU A 261 8.27 -9.92 11.40
N PRO A 262 8.15 -11.09 12.01
CA PRO A 262 8.37 -12.35 11.31
C PRO A 262 7.25 -12.61 10.29
N ASN A 263 7.63 -13.22 9.17
CA ASN A 263 6.68 -13.70 8.17
C ASN A 263 6.31 -15.15 8.49
N ASN A 264 5.19 -15.36 9.18
CA ASN A 264 4.76 -16.67 9.65
C ASN A 264 3.24 -16.85 9.65
N GLU A 265 2.78 -18.03 10.08
CA GLU A 265 1.36 -18.42 10.11
C GLU A 265 0.49 -17.54 11.01
N ASP A 266 1.07 -16.94 12.06
CA ASP A 266 0.34 -16.09 13.00
C ASP A 266 -0.01 -14.69 12.42
N PHE A 267 0.38 -14.41 11.18
CA PHE A 267 0.29 -13.06 10.62
C PHE A 267 -1.12 -12.44 10.70
N LYS A 268 -2.18 -13.19 10.41
CA LYS A 268 -3.55 -12.68 10.47
C LYS A 268 -3.97 -12.33 11.91
N LYS A 269 -3.55 -13.15 12.90
CA LYS A 269 -3.77 -12.87 14.33
C LYS A 269 -2.91 -11.69 14.80
N LEU A 270 -1.68 -11.60 14.31
CA LEU A 270 -0.79 -10.47 14.58
C LEU A 270 -1.36 -9.17 14.03
N TRP A 271 -1.92 -9.20 12.83
CA TRP A 271 -2.64 -8.06 12.27
C TRP A 271 -3.81 -7.63 13.17
N CYS A 272 -4.63 -8.57 13.64
CA CYS A 272 -5.71 -8.28 14.59
C CYS A 272 -5.17 -7.66 15.88
N THR A 273 -4.08 -8.18 16.42
CA THR A 273 -3.47 -7.71 17.66
C THR A 273 -2.94 -6.27 17.54
N VAL A 274 -2.24 -5.95 16.45
CA VAL A 274 -1.75 -4.59 16.19
C VAL A 274 -2.91 -3.63 15.90
N ALA A 275 -3.91 -4.09 15.15
CA ALA A 275 -5.12 -3.30 14.89
C ALA A 275 -5.91 -3.00 16.17
N PHE A 276 -5.99 -3.96 17.09
CA PHE A 276 -6.58 -3.78 18.42
C PHE A 276 -5.81 -2.76 19.26
N LEU A 277 -4.47 -2.81 19.22
CA LEU A 277 -3.60 -1.87 19.92
C LEU A 277 -3.78 -0.44 19.42
N GLY A 278 -3.73 -0.19 18.10
CA GLY A 278 -3.68 1.18 17.55
C GLY A 278 -4.24 1.36 16.15
N GLY A 279 -5.00 0.39 15.59
CA GLY A 279 -5.42 0.40 14.18
C GLY A 279 -6.71 1.14 13.87
N TYR A 280 -7.45 1.63 14.88
CA TYR A 280 -8.71 2.34 14.68
C TYR A 280 -8.97 3.35 15.79
N PHE A 281 -10.00 4.18 15.64
CA PHE A 281 -10.30 5.26 16.58
C PHE A 281 -10.60 4.77 18.00
N GLY A 282 -11.30 3.64 18.14
CA GLY A 282 -11.60 3.01 19.44
C GLY A 282 -10.49 2.12 20.00
N SER A 283 -9.29 2.13 19.42
CA SER A 283 -8.14 1.32 19.86
C SER A 283 -7.54 1.80 21.19
N ARG A 284 -6.77 0.94 21.85
CA ARG A 284 -6.18 1.23 23.15
C ARG A 284 -5.30 2.47 23.16
N LEU A 285 -4.37 2.59 22.20
CA LEU A 285 -3.50 3.78 22.11
C LEU A 285 -4.30 5.06 21.89
N MET A 286 -5.35 5.04 21.04
CA MET A 286 -6.20 6.21 20.81
C MET A 286 -6.98 6.61 22.06
N LYS A 287 -7.61 5.65 22.73
CA LYS A 287 -8.36 5.91 23.97
C LYS A 287 -7.48 6.45 25.07
N ASN A 288 -6.27 5.87 25.26
CA ASN A 288 -5.39 6.30 26.33
C ASN A 288 -4.69 7.61 26.01
N ILE A 289 -3.90 7.66 24.93
CA ILE A 289 -2.96 8.75 24.67
C ILE A 289 -3.67 9.99 24.15
N ARG A 290 -4.75 9.81 23.32
CA ARG A 290 -5.51 10.93 22.77
C ARG A 290 -6.67 11.34 23.66
N GLU A 291 -7.56 10.40 24.03
CA GLU A 291 -8.83 10.76 24.69
C GLU A 291 -8.66 11.01 26.17
N ARG A 292 -7.96 10.14 26.90
CA ARG A 292 -7.80 10.27 28.36
C ARG A 292 -6.73 11.30 28.73
N ASN A 293 -5.57 11.24 28.09
CA ASN A 293 -4.43 12.07 28.44
C ASN A 293 -4.31 13.34 27.59
N GLY A 294 -4.89 13.39 26.39
CA GLY A 294 -4.85 14.58 25.54
C GLY A 294 -3.46 14.92 24.98
N TYR A 295 -2.52 13.98 24.98
CA TYR A 295 -1.13 14.23 24.60
C TYR A 295 -0.94 14.47 23.10
N THR A 296 -1.83 13.93 22.25
CA THR A 296 -1.75 14.03 20.79
C THR A 296 -3.12 14.17 20.16
N TYR A 297 -3.15 14.69 18.93
CA TYR A 297 -4.36 14.66 18.08
C TYR A 297 -4.64 13.28 17.48
N GLY A 298 -3.64 12.41 17.43
CA GLY A 298 -3.81 11.04 16.94
C GLY A 298 -2.53 10.23 17.01
N ILE A 299 -2.70 8.95 17.31
CA ILE A 299 -1.66 7.93 17.30
C ILE A 299 -2.19 6.71 16.56
N SER A 300 -1.34 6.05 15.81
CA SER A 300 -1.72 4.81 15.11
C SER A 300 -0.65 3.75 15.23
N ALA A 301 -1.07 2.49 15.32
CA ALA A 301 -0.22 1.32 15.17
C ALA A 301 -0.74 0.49 14.00
N GLN A 302 0.15 0.12 13.07
CA GLN A 302 -0.20 -0.66 11.88
C GLN A 302 0.93 -1.60 11.49
N ILE A 303 0.58 -2.67 10.79
CA ILE A 303 1.55 -3.50 10.09
C ILE A 303 1.65 -3.00 8.65
N VAL A 304 2.85 -2.65 8.23
CA VAL A 304 3.15 -2.39 6.83
C VAL A 304 3.67 -3.67 6.19
N ASN A 305 3.05 -4.03 5.07
CA ASN A 305 3.38 -5.26 4.34
C ASN A 305 4.12 -4.93 3.06
N TYR A 306 5.29 -5.51 2.90
CA TYR A 306 5.96 -5.71 1.63
C TYR A 306 6.00 -7.20 1.32
N ARG A 307 6.33 -7.59 0.10
CA ARG A 307 6.35 -9.00 -0.31
C ARG A 307 7.25 -9.87 0.58
N TYR A 308 8.43 -9.36 0.93
CA TYR A 308 9.46 -10.13 1.64
C TYR A 308 9.60 -9.74 3.12
N VAL A 309 9.01 -8.65 3.54
CA VAL A 309 9.14 -8.16 4.91
C VAL A 309 7.87 -7.48 5.40
N LYS A 310 7.63 -7.62 6.68
CA LYS A 310 6.54 -6.95 7.39
C LYS A 310 7.14 -6.22 8.57
N TYR A 311 6.59 -5.07 8.92
CA TYR A 311 7.04 -4.33 10.09
C TYR A 311 5.90 -3.63 10.82
N LEU A 312 6.07 -3.51 12.14
CA LEU A 312 5.23 -2.68 12.99
C LEU A 312 5.64 -1.22 12.83
N LEU A 313 4.66 -0.36 12.64
CA LEU A 313 4.83 1.08 12.66
C LEU A 313 3.83 1.71 13.62
N ILE A 314 4.34 2.32 14.70
CA ILE A 314 3.59 3.21 15.58
C ILE A 314 4.03 4.63 15.24
N LYS A 315 3.08 5.53 14.96
CA LYS A 315 3.39 6.92 14.61
C LYS A 315 2.44 7.90 15.28
N THR A 316 3.02 9.03 15.71
CA THR A 316 2.28 10.16 16.28
C THR A 316 3.05 11.46 16.13
N SER A 317 2.39 12.59 16.37
CA SER A 317 3.02 13.89 16.59
C SER A 317 2.36 14.57 17.77
N ALA A 318 3.15 15.16 18.64
CA ALA A 318 2.70 15.77 19.90
C ALA A 318 3.57 16.97 20.26
N LYS A 319 3.20 17.73 21.30
CA LYS A 319 4.11 18.71 21.90
C LYS A 319 5.32 18.00 22.50
N LYS A 320 6.49 18.63 22.45
CA LYS A 320 7.77 18.07 22.95
C LYS A 320 7.67 17.61 24.41
N GLU A 321 6.97 18.36 25.25
CA GLU A 321 6.78 18.06 26.68
C GLU A 321 6.11 16.70 26.96
N PHE A 322 5.33 16.18 25.99
CA PHE A 322 4.65 14.88 26.15
C PHE A 322 5.41 13.69 25.55
N LYS A 323 6.62 13.89 25.00
CA LYS A 323 7.41 12.84 24.34
C LYS A 323 7.58 11.61 25.23
N GLU A 324 8.18 11.79 26.39
CA GLU A 324 8.48 10.68 27.31
C GLU A 324 7.20 10.03 27.85
N ALA A 325 6.20 10.83 28.19
CA ALA A 325 4.91 10.32 28.65
C ALA A 325 4.22 9.43 27.59
N ILE A 326 4.28 9.82 26.31
CA ILE A 326 3.72 9.01 25.20
C ILE A 326 4.48 7.68 25.06
N ILE A 327 5.81 7.69 25.14
CA ILE A 327 6.63 6.47 25.07
C ILE A 327 6.27 5.53 26.22
N GLU A 328 6.15 6.03 27.42
CA GLU A 328 5.76 5.25 28.60
C GLU A 328 4.36 4.67 28.45
N GLU A 329 3.38 5.45 27.99
CA GLU A 329 2.02 4.95 27.79
C GLU A 329 1.94 3.92 26.64
N ILE A 330 2.74 4.04 25.56
CA ILE A 330 2.84 3.00 24.51
C ILE A 330 3.35 1.69 25.11
N LYS A 331 4.43 1.73 25.89
CA LYS A 331 5.02 0.55 26.56
C LYS A 331 4.03 -0.08 27.54
N LYS A 332 3.36 0.74 28.32
CA LYS A 332 2.34 0.33 29.28
C LYS A 332 1.17 -0.35 28.59
N GLU A 333 0.60 0.23 27.52
CA GLU A 333 -0.52 -0.37 26.79
C GLU A 333 -0.14 -1.72 26.13
N ILE A 334 1.11 -1.85 25.65
CA ILE A 334 1.61 -3.14 25.16
C ILE A 334 1.69 -4.14 26.30
N THR A 335 2.21 -3.75 27.48
CA THR A 335 2.31 -4.62 28.66
C THR A 335 0.94 -5.04 29.17
N LEU A 336 -0.02 -4.11 29.21
CA LEU A 336 -1.41 -4.42 29.56
C LEU A 336 -2.04 -5.38 28.56
N LEU A 337 -1.81 -5.16 27.26
CA LEU A 337 -2.31 -6.05 26.20
C LEU A 337 -1.72 -7.46 26.32
N GLN A 338 -0.51 -7.60 26.81
CA GLN A 338 0.15 -8.89 27.04
C GLN A 338 -0.39 -9.65 28.26
N ASN A 339 -0.76 -8.95 29.33
CA ASN A 339 -0.95 -9.56 30.65
C ASN A 339 -2.36 -9.47 31.20
N GLU A 340 -3.17 -8.50 30.75
CA GLU A 340 -4.51 -8.30 31.27
C GLU A 340 -5.57 -8.95 30.38
N LYS A 341 -6.65 -9.42 31.02
CA LYS A 341 -7.80 -9.98 30.32
C LYS A 341 -8.52 -8.88 29.51
N ILE A 342 -8.70 -9.13 28.22
CA ILE A 342 -9.49 -8.25 27.34
C ILE A 342 -10.97 -8.44 27.67
N SER A 343 -11.71 -7.35 27.86
CA SER A 343 -13.15 -7.40 28.11
C SER A 343 -13.91 -7.82 26.83
N GLU A 344 -15.03 -8.52 27.04
CA GLU A 344 -15.93 -8.89 25.94
C GLU A 344 -16.46 -7.66 25.18
N GLU A 345 -16.72 -6.56 25.86
CA GLU A 345 -17.19 -5.32 25.24
C GLU A 345 -16.14 -4.73 24.31
N GLU A 346 -14.88 -4.67 24.75
CA GLU A 346 -13.76 -4.15 23.96
C GLU A 346 -13.48 -5.03 22.73
N LEU A 347 -13.48 -6.35 22.92
CA LEU A 347 -13.28 -7.31 21.85
C LEU A 347 -14.40 -7.28 20.80
N ASN A 348 -15.65 -7.19 21.26
CA ASN A 348 -16.81 -7.10 20.38
C ASN A 348 -16.81 -5.78 19.61
N GLY A 349 -16.43 -4.66 20.23
CA GLY A 349 -16.27 -3.37 19.55
C GLY A 349 -15.24 -3.43 18.42
N PHE A 350 -14.09 -4.06 18.66
CA PHE A 350 -13.07 -4.30 17.67
C PHE A 350 -13.59 -5.14 16.49
N LYS A 351 -14.19 -6.30 16.79
CA LYS A 351 -14.74 -7.22 15.78
C LYS A 351 -15.78 -6.52 14.89
N GLN A 352 -16.74 -5.84 15.50
CA GLN A 352 -17.80 -5.16 14.75
C GLN A 352 -17.25 -4.06 13.84
N TYR A 353 -16.27 -3.28 14.30
CA TYR A 353 -15.65 -2.24 13.51
C TYR A 353 -14.98 -2.82 12.26
N PHE A 354 -14.11 -3.83 12.42
CA PHE A 354 -13.36 -4.37 11.30
C PHE A 354 -14.19 -5.24 10.36
N LEU A 355 -15.11 -6.04 10.89
CA LEU A 355 -16.04 -6.80 10.05
C LEU A 355 -16.97 -5.87 9.25
N GLY A 356 -17.45 -4.79 9.87
CA GLY A 356 -18.25 -3.78 9.19
C GLY A 356 -17.47 -3.06 8.10
N ASN A 357 -16.22 -2.68 8.36
CA ASN A 357 -15.34 -2.06 7.36
C ASN A 357 -15.05 -3.01 6.20
N MET A 358 -14.77 -4.29 6.46
CA MET A 358 -14.57 -5.26 5.40
C MET A 358 -15.79 -5.39 4.51
N LEU A 359 -16.99 -5.50 5.09
CA LEU A 359 -18.24 -5.54 4.31
C LEU A 359 -18.41 -4.28 3.46
N ALA A 360 -18.18 -3.10 4.02
CA ALA A 360 -18.29 -1.85 3.28
C ALA A 360 -17.28 -1.76 2.13
N THR A 361 -16.05 -2.20 2.37
CA THR A 361 -14.98 -2.22 1.35
C THR A 361 -15.34 -3.16 0.20
N PHE A 362 -15.73 -4.40 0.50
CA PHE A 362 -16.08 -5.40 -0.53
C PHE A 362 -17.48 -5.23 -1.13
N SER A 363 -18.24 -4.20 -0.74
CA SER A 363 -19.49 -3.84 -1.42
C SER A 363 -19.27 -3.10 -2.74
N ASN A 364 -18.07 -2.59 -3.00
CA ASN A 364 -17.70 -1.91 -4.23
C ASN A 364 -17.05 -2.91 -5.21
N VAL A 365 -17.63 -3.01 -6.40
CA VAL A 365 -17.18 -3.92 -7.46
C VAL A 365 -15.72 -3.72 -7.90
N PHE A 366 -15.20 -2.50 -7.78
CA PHE A 366 -13.78 -2.21 -8.08
C PHE A 366 -12.85 -2.69 -6.98
N SER A 367 -13.31 -2.79 -5.73
CA SER A 367 -12.51 -3.24 -4.60
C SER A 367 -12.12 -4.70 -4.69
N ASP A 368 -12.98 -5.57 -5.22
CA ASP A 368 -12.65 -6.99 -5.44
C ASP A 368 -11.40 -7.13 -6.32
N MET A 369 -11.33 -6.34 -7.40
CA MET A 369 -10.15 -6.32 -8.27
C MET A 369 -8.91 -5.77 -7.57
N GLU A 370 -9.03 -4.65 -6.84
CA GLU A 370 -7.91 -4.03 -6.12
C GLU A 370 -7.34 -4.98 -5.06
N HIS A 371 -8.20 -5.76 -4.41
CA HIS A 371 -7.78 -6.79 -3.48
C HIS A 371 -7.07 -7.96 -4.18
N SER A 372 -7.55 -8.38 -5.35
CA SER A 372 -6.86 -9.39 -6.16
C SER A 372 -5.48 -8.91 -6.62
N VAL A 373 -5.35 -7.65 -7.05
CA VAL A 373 -4.05 -7.02 -7.35
C VAL A 373 -3.14 -7.08 -6.13
N THR A 374 -3.65 -6.72 -4.95
CA THR A 374 -2.87 -6.75 -3.69
C THR A 374 -2.44 -8.17 -3.32
N VAL A 375 -3.32 -9.17 -3.45
CA VAL A 375 -3.01 -10.58 -3.20
C VAL A 375 -1.87 -11.05 -4.10
N LYS A 376 -1.94 -10.76 -5.40
CA LYS A 376 -0.89 -11.16 -6.36
C LYS A 376 0.40 -10.35 -6.16
N MET A 377 0.31 -9.06 -5.86
CA MET A 377 1.48 -8.21 -5.59
C MET A 377 2.26 -8.67 -4.37
N LEU A 378 1.57 -8.99 -3.26
CA LEU A 378 2.20 -9.39 -2.00
C LEU A 378 2.42 -10.91 -1.88
N ASN A 379 2.07 -11.67 -2.90
CA ASN A 379 2.13 -13.13 -2.92
C ASN A 379 1.38 -13.77 -1.73
N PHE A 380 0.17 -13.26 -1.45
CA PHE A 380 -0.73 -13.85 -0.47
C PHE A 380 -1.49 -15.04 -1.08
N GLU A 381 -2.04 -15.88 -0.20
CA GLU A 381 -3.00 -16.92 -0.59
C GLU A 381 -4.24 -16.28 -1.23
N GLU A 382 -4.86 -16.92 -2.22
CA GLU A 382 -6.02 -16.35 -2.92
C GLU A 382 -7.22 -16.08 -2.00
N ASP A 383 -7.38 -16.87 -0.96
CA ASP A 383 -8.43 -16.75 0.06
C ASP A 383 -8.00 -15.89 1.28
N TYR A 384 -6.91 -15.12 1.16
CA TYR A 384 -6.33 -14.33 2.25
C TYR A 384 -7.37 -13.48 3.00
N TYR A 385 -8.18 -12.71 2.28
CA TYR A 385 -9.18 -11.83 2.91
C TYR A 385 -10.34 -12.59 3.53
N GLN A 386 -10.73 -13.73 2.95
CA GLN A 386 -11.73 -14.61 3.54
C GLN A 386 -11.21 -15.18 4.87
N LYS A 387 -9.98 -15.67 4.90
CA LYS A 387 -9.32 -16.15 6.11
C LYS A 387 -9.10 -15.04 7.14
N LEU A 388 -8.80 -13.82 6.70
CA LEU A 388 -8.68 -12.67 7.60
C LEU A 388 -10.04 -12.34 8.25
N PHE A 389 -11.13 -12.34 7.47
CA PHE A 389 -12.48 -12.14 7.99
C PHE A 389 -12.81 -13.18 9.08
N GLU A 390 -12.58 -14.46 8.80
CA GLU A 390 -12.82 -15.54 9.77
C GLU A 390 -11.91 -15.40 11.01
N THR A 391 -10.68 -14.96 10.83
CA THR A 391 -9.77 -14.67 11.96
C THR A 391 -10.32 -13.56 12.84
N ILE A 392 -10.74 -12.43 12.27
CA ILE A 392 -11.34 -11.32 13.03
C ILE A 392 -12.60 -11.78 13.77
N LYS A 393 -13.45 -12.54 13.10
CA LYS A 393 -14.72 -13.05 13.68
C LYS A 393 -14.47 -13.96 14.89
N ASN A 394 -13.48 -14.84 14.80
CA ASN A 394 -13.28 -15.91 15.77
C ASN A 394 -12.21 -15.62 16.82
N ILE A 395 -11.30 -14.64 16.61
CA ILE A 395 -10.21 -14.37 17.53
C ILE A 395 -10.69 -14.11 18.95
N SER A 396 -10.03 -14.72 19.93
CA SER A 396 -10.31 -14.53 21.36
C SER A 396 -9.37 -13.48 21.98
N GLY A 397 -9.75 -12.96 23.14
CA GLY A 397 -8.87 -12.09 23.92
C GLY A 397 -7.58 -12.78 24.35
N GLU A 398 -7.64 -14.07 24.68
CA GLU A 398 -6.48 -14.88 25.05
C GLU A 398 -5.50 -15.05 23.88
N GLU A 399 -6.01 -15.24 22.67
CA GLU A 399 -5.18 -15.29 21.46
C GLU A 399 -4.48 -13.96 21.19
N ILE A 400 -5.18 -12.82 21.35
CA ILE A 400 -4.57 -11.49 21.24
C ILE A 400 -3.47 -11.31 22.27
N ASN A 401 -3.70 -11.68 23.55
CA ASN A 401 -2.69 -11.61 24.61
C ASN A 401 -1.46 -12.49 24.26
N HIS A 402 -1.70 -13.71 23.79
CA HIS A 402 -0.63 -14.64 23.42
C HIS A 402 0.24 -14.07 22.29
N ILE A 403 -0.40 -13.56 21.23
CA ILE A 403 0.28 -12.95 20.08
C ILE A 403 1.02 -11.68 20.48
N ALA A 404 0.43 -10.84 21.35
CA ALA A 404 1.10 -9.66 21.87
C ALA A 404 2.39 -10.02 22.65
N LYS A 405 2.35 -11.06 23.51
CA LYS A 405 3.54 -11.56 24.21
C LYS A 405 4.64 -12.04 23.26
N LYS A 406 4.23 -12.72 22.19
CA LYS A 406 5.17 -13.35 21.24
C LYS A 406 5.86 -12.34 20.33
N TYR A 407 5.16 -11.26 19.92
CA TYR A 407 5.62 -10.39 18.83
C TYR A 407 5.74 -8.91 19.16
N LEU A 408 5.10 -8.40 20.21
CA LEU A 408 5.18 -6.99 20.56
C LEU A 408 6.19 -6.77 21.68
N ASN A 409 7.45 -6.59 21.31
CA ASN A 409 8.52 -6.30 22.28
C ASN A 409 9.03 -4.86 22.10
N PRO A 410 8.66 -3.91 23.00
CA PRO A 410 9.13 -2.52 22.92
C PRO A 410 10.65 -2.34 22.99
N ASP A 411 11.37 -3.29 23.60
CA ASP A 411 12.83 -3.23 23.72
C ASP A 411 13.55 -3.47 22.38
N MET A 412 12.83 -3.99 21.39
CA MET A 412 13.32 -4.18 20.01
C MET A 412 13.01 -3.00 19.08
N PHE A 413 12.36 -1.94 19.57
CA PHE A 413 11.93 -0.87 18.70
C PHE A 413 13.09 -0.01 18.21
N VAL A 414 13.13 0.21 16.90
CA VAL A 414 13.75 1.39 16.34
C VAL A 414 12.83 2.57 16.64
N GLN A 415 13.37 3.60 17.25
CA GLN A 415 12.64 4.77 17.69
C GLN A 415 13.25 6.02 17.06
N VAL A 416 12.48 6.78 16.32
CA VAL A 416 12.94 8.02 15.69
C VAL A 416 12.09 9.18 16.16
N PHE A 417 12.75 10.22 16.62
CA PHE A 417 12.17 11.46 17.13
C PHE A 417 12.73 12.65 16.34
N VAL A 418 11.85 13.48 15.81
CA VAL A 418 12.21 14.72 15.10
C VAL A 418 11.54 15.88 15.82
N GLU A 419 12.33 16.73 16.46
CA GLU A 419 11.88 17.79 17.36
C GLU A 419 12.69 19.10 17.23
#